data_85108e84b7320217366328abc74f7212
#
_entry.id   85108e84b7320217366328abc74f7212
#
_cell.length_a   1.000
_cell.length_b   1.000
_cell.length_c   1.000
_cell.angle_alpha   90.00
_cell.angle_beta   90.00
_cell.angle_gamma   90.00
#
_symmetry.space_group_name_H-M   'P 1'
#
loop_
_entity.id
_entity.type
_entity.pdbx_description
1 polymer ?
#
loop_
_entity_poly.entity_id
_entity_poly.type
_entity_poly.pdbx_seq_one_letter_code
_entity_poly.pdbx_strand_id
1 'polypeptide(L)'
;LACQAGFRVVNIGALMGLDEWRREAYKTMLHLNYLMQHYPDVELSVSVPRIRPCAVGYSPKHPVDDTALVQYILTLRLLFPRVGITLSSRESKYMRDNLVRLGITKLSAGVTTSVGGHTKQDDSSQFTISDNRSVSEMATMLENNGYQPIYKDWQVL
;
A
#
# COMPACT_ATOMS: atom_id res chain seq x y z
N LEU A 1 6.08 5.44 -19.22
CA LEU A 1 7.55 5.45 -19.08
C LEU A 1 8.06 4.17 -18.41
N ALA A 2 7.70 3.85 -17.13
CA ALA A 2 8.24 2.67 -16.43
C ALA A 2 7.99 1.36 -17.20
N CYS A 3 6.75 1.10 -17.62
CA CYS A 3 6.42 -0.08 -18.42
C CYS A 3 7.20 -0.12 -19.76
N GLN A 4 7.34 1.02 -20.42
CA GLN A 4 8.13 1.13 -21.66
C GLN A 4 9.64 0.90 -21.44
N ALA A 5 10.14 1.19 -20.24
CA ALA A 5 11.52 0.95 -19.85
C ALA A 5 11.79 -0.51 -19.45
N GLY A 6 10.79 -1.40 -19.54
CA GLY A 6 10.94 -2.83 -19.25
C GLY A 6 10.95 -3.19 -17.77
N PHE A 7 10.36 -2.36 -16.89
CA PHE A 7 10.20 -2.75 -15.50
C PHE A 7 9.26 -3.95 -15.40
N ARG A 8 9.69 -4.99 -14.71
CA ARG A 8 8.90 -6.19 -14.49
C ARG A 8 7.68 -5.94 -13.60
N VAL A 9 7.84 -5.12 -12.57
CA VAL A 9 6.79 -4.79 -11.61
C VAL A 9 6.60 -3.28 -11.56
N VAL A 10 5.36 -2.83 -11.67
CA VAL A 10 5.00 -1.40 -11.55
C VAL A 10 3.89 -1.26 -10.51
N ASN A 11 4.15 -0.43 -9.50
CA ASN A 11 3.19 -0.10 -8.47
C ASN A 11 2.70 1.34 -8.69
N ILE A 12 1.39 1.52 -8.81
CA ILE A 12 0.75 2.83 -8.94
C ILE A 12 -0.09 3.14 -7.70
N GLY A 13 -0.47 4.39 -7.52
CA GLY A 13 -1.39 4.79 -6.44
C GLY A 13 -1.42 6.30 -6.27
N ALA A 14 -2.56 6.82 -5.84
CA ALA A 14 -2.72 8.20 -5.43
C ALA A 14 -2.60 8.32 -3.91
N LEU A 15 -2.00 9.41 -3.43
CA LEU A 15 -2.04 9.76 -2.01
C LEU A 15 -3.43 10.31 -1.69
N MET A 16 -4.27 9.47 -1.09
CA MET A 16 -5.66 9.79 -0.79
C MET A 16 -5.78 10.89 0.27
N GLY A 17 -6.64 11.86 0.02
CA GLY A 17 -6.88 13.00 0.93
C GLY A 17 -6.37 14.34 0.39
N LEU A 18 -5.68 14.37 -0.74
CA LEU A 18 -5.34 15.61 -1.45
C LEU A 18 -6.53 16.17 -2.23
N ASP A 19 -7.31 15.30 -2.83
CA ASP A 19 -8.57 15.61 -3.53
C ASP A 19 -9.67 14.65 -3.03
N GLU A 20 -10.86 14.74 -3.59
CA GLU A 20 -11.98 13.87 -3.27
C GLU A 20 -11.62 12.41 -3.59
N TRP A 21 -11.68 11.53 -2.59
CA TRP A 21 -11.11 10.19 -2.65
C TRP A 21 -11.75 9.29 -3.72
N ARG A 22 -13.06 9.44 -3.98
CA ARG A 22 -13.73 8.64 -5.03
C ARG A 22 -13.21 9.00 -6.41
N ARG A 23 -12.93 10.28 -6.64
CA ARG A 23 -12.34 10.76 -7.90
C ARG A 23 -10.93 10.22 -8.10
N GLU A 24 -10.11 10.27 -7.05
CA GLU A 24 -8.74 9.74 -7.10
C GLU A 24 -8.72 8.21 -7.25
N ALA A 25 -9.59 7.50 -6.55
CA ALA A 25 -9.78 6.06 -6.70
C ALA A 25 -10.18 5.70 -8.13
N TYR A 26 -11.16 6.41 -8.70
CA TYR A 26 -11.62 6.19 -10.06
C TYR A 26 -10.52 6.43 -11.09
N LYS A 27 -9.78 7.54 -10.99
CA LYS A 27 -8.64 7.82 -11.87
C LYS A 27 -7.55 6.76 -11.77
N THR A 28 -7.25 6.31 -10.56
CA THR A 28 -6.28 5.24 -10.33
C THR A 28 -6.72 3.94 -11.00
N MET A 29 -7.99 3.59 -10.88
CA MET A 29 -8.56 2.39 -11.53
C MET A 29 -8.57 2.50 -13.05
N LEU A 30 -8.87 3.66 -13.61
CA LEU A 30 -8.77 3.89 -15.05
C LEU A 30 -7.32 3.75 -15.56
N HIS A 31 -6.37 4.34 -14.82
CA HIS A 31 -4.95 4.21 -15.14
C HIS A 31 -4.48 2.76 -15.05
N LEU A 32 -4.89 2.04 -14.01
CA LEU A 32 -4.60 0.62 -13.85
C LEU A 32 -5.13 -0.19 -15.05
N ASN A 33 -6.40 0.01 -15.41
CA ASN A 33 -7.02 -0.68 -16.53
C ASN A 33 -6.27 -0.40 -17.85
N TYR A 34 -5.91 0.85 -18.08
CA TYR A 34 -5.10 1.22 -19.24
C TYR A 34 -3.76 0.47 -19.27
N LEU A 35 -3.04 0.43 -18.14
CA LEU A 35 -1.75 -0.26 -18.06
C LEU A 35 -1.90 -1.77 -18.28
N MET A 36 -2.93 -2.40 -17.73
CA MET A 36 -3.21 -3.82 -17.94
C MET A 36 -3.46 -4.18 -19.41
N GLN A 37 -4.14 -3.31 -20.12
CA GLN A 37 -4.44 -3.52 -21.55
C GLN A 37 -3.23 -3.32 -22.46
N HIS A 38 -2.34 -2.37 -22.12
CA HIS A 38 -1.23 -1.98 -23.00
C HIS A 38 0.10 -2.65 -22.62
N TYR A 39 0.21 -3.19 -21.41
CA TYR A 39 1.43 -3.82 -20.88
C TYR A 39 1.10 -5.12 -20.13
N PRO A 40 0.59 -6.15 -20.84
CA PRO A 40 0.13 -7.40 -20.20
C PRO A 40 1.26 -8.19 -19.53
N ASP A 41 2.51 -7.97 -19.94
CA ASP A 41 3.70 -8.65 -19.39
C ASP A 41 4.25 -7.98 -18.12
N VAL A 42 3.66 -6.84 -17.71
CA VAL A 42 4.07 -6.12 -16.49
C VAL A 42 3.20 -6.52 -15.33
N GLU A 43 3.80 -6.98 -14.25
CA GLU A 43 3.08 -7.19 -12.99
C GLU A 43 2.66 -5.85 -12.39
N LEU A 44 1.36 -5.64 -12.28
CA LEU A 44 0.79 -4.40 -11.77
C LEU A 44 0.29 -4.55 -10.34
N SER A 45 0.53 -3.53 -9.54
CA SER A 45 -0.01 -3.41 -8.19
C SER A 45 -0.48 -1.99 -7.89
N VAL A 46 -1.37 -1.86 -6.90
CA VAL A 46 -1.89 -0.57 -6.44
C VAL A 46 -1.54 -0.37 -4.98
N SER A 47 -0.91 0.76 -4.66
CA SER A 47 -0.79 1.24 -3.27
C SER A 47 -2.00 2.07 -2.91
N VAL A 48 -2.46 1.95 -1.68
CA VAL A 48 -3.60 2.68 -1.15
C VAL A 48 -3.22 3.59 0.03
N PRO A 49 -2.22 4.47 -0.12
CA PRO A 49 -1.83 5.38 0.95
C PRO A 49 -2.87 6.48 1.13
N ARG A 50 -3.17 6.82 2.38
CA ARG A 50 -3.94 8.03 2.74
C ARG A 50 -3.09 8.95 3.60
N ILE A 51 -3.40 10.25 3.57
CA ILE A 51 -2.73 11.23 4.42
C ILE A 51 -3.03 10.90 5.87
N ARG A 52 -1.97 10.80 6.66
CA ARG A 52 -2.00 10.65 8.12
C ARG A 52 -1.35 11.87 8.75
N PRO A 53 -1.65 12.20 10.00
CA PRO A 53 -0.99 13.28 10.70
C PRO A 53 0.54 13.17 10.56
N CYS A 54 1.19 14.29 10.29
CA CYS A 54 2.65 14.38 10.15
C CYS A 54 3.19 15.52 11.01
N ALA A 55 4.50 15.49 11.27
CA ALA A 55 5.20 16.46 12.10
C ALA A 55 5.02 17.93 11.61
N VAL A 56 4.77 18.12 10.31
CA VAL A 56 4.57 19.45 9.71
C VAL A 56 3.15 20.02 9.94
N GLY A 57 2.25 19.25 10.57
CA GLY A 57 0.90 19.71 10.91
C GLY A 57 -0.06 19.86 9.73
N TYR A 58 0.22 19.23 8.59
CA TYR A 58 -0.69 19.27 7.46
C TYR A 58 -1.99 18.50 7.75
N SER A 59 -3.13 19.15 7.56
CA SER A 59 -4.45 18.51 7.61
C SER A 59 -5.01 18.34 6.20
N PRO A 60 -5.47 17.14 5.82
CA PRO A 60 -6.03 16.90 4.49
C PRO A 60 -7.35 17.67 4.31
N LYS A 61 -7.54 18.28 3.13
CA LYS A 61 -8.79 18.94 2.77
C LYS A 61 -9.95 17.95 2.63
N HIS A 62 -9.63 16.71 2.24
CA HIS A 62 -10.59 15.64 2.00
C HIS A 62 -10.16 14.40 2.82
N PRO A 63 -10.40 14.40 4.15
CA PRO A 63 -9.97 13.27 4.98
C PRO A 63 -10.62 11.96 4.53
N VAL A 64 -9.83 10.89 4.55
CA VAL A 64 -10.28 9.55 4.16
C VAL A 64 -10.37 8.68 5.40
N ASP A 65 -11.58 8.33 5.80
CA ASP A 65 -11.85 7.47 6.95
C ASP A 65 -11.58 5.98 6.64
N ASP A 66 -11.73 5.14 7.65
CA ASP A 66 -11.49 3.70 7.52
C ASP A 66 -12.51 3.04 6.58
N THR A 67 -13.75 3.50 6.61
CA THR A 67 -14.82 2.98 5.74
C THR A 67 -14.52 3.27 4.27
N ALA A 68 -14.09 4.48 3.95
CA ALA A 68 -13.69 4.86 2.60
C ALA A 68 -12.49 4.04 2.10
N LEU A 69 -11.49 3.81 2.96
CA LEU A 69 -10.34 2.97 2.61
C LEU A 69 -10.76 1.52 2.33
N VAL A 70 -11.61 0.93 3.17
CA VAL A 70 -12.17 -0.41 2.98
C VAL A 70 -12.96 -0.47 1.67
N GLN A 71 -13.84 0.48 1.40
CA GLN A 71 -14.60 0.55 0.15
C GLN A 71 -13.68 0.58 -1.08
N TYR A 72 -12.62 1.38 -1.03
CA TYR A 72 -11.66 1.45 -2.14
C TYR A 72 -10.95 0.12 -2.36
N ILE A 73 -10.44 -0.53 -1.30
CA ILE A 73 -9.77 -1.83 -1.39
C ILE A 73 -10.71 -2.90 -1.95
N LEU A 74 -11.94 -2.98 -1.45
CA LEU A 74 -12.93 -3.95 -1.94
C LEU A 74 -13.31 -3.70 -3.40
N THR A 75 -13.46 -2.43 -3.79
CA THR A 75 -13.72 -2.06 -5.19
C THR A 75 -12.59 -2.48 -6.11
N LEU A 76 -11.33 -2.21 -5.71
CA LEU A 76 -10.16 -2.69 -6.45
C LEU A 76 -10.16 -4.22 -6.59
N ARG A 77 -10.43 -4.95 -5.51
CA ARG A 77 -10.43 -6.42 -5.54
C ARG A 77 -11.54 -6.99 -6.40
N LEU A 78 -12.72 -6.37 -6.41
CA LEU A 78 -13.86 -6.81 -7.25
C LEU A 78 -13.61 -6.55 -8.74
N LEU A 79 -13.08 -5.37 -9.08
CA LEU A 79 -12.86 -4.98 -10.48
C LEU A 79 -11.57 -5.59 -11.06
N PHE A 80 -10.55 -5.78 -10.22
CA PHE A 80 -9.22 -6.26 -10.62
C PHE A 80 -8.77 -7.43 -9.73
N PRO A 81 -9.37 -8.61 -9.89
CA PRO A 81 -9.18 -9.74 -8.95
C PRO A 81 -7.74 -10.25 -8.85
N ARG A 82 -6.89 -10.01 -9.85
CA ARG A 82 -5.49 -10.48 -9.88
C ARG A 82 -4.46 -9.40 -9.52
N VAL A 83 -4.86 -8.14 -9.42
CA VAL A 83 -3.94 -7.04 -9.12
C VAL A 83 -3.40 -7.14 -7.69
N GLY A 84 -2.11 -6.86 -7.53
CA GLY A 84 -1.51 -6.70 -6.21
C GLY A 84 -2.06 -5.44 -5.51
N ILE A 85 -2.38 -5.53 -4.22
CA ILE A 85 -2.76 -4.36 -3.41
C ILE A 85 -1.78 -4.24 -2.25
N THR A 86 -1.08 -3.10 -2.20
CA THR A 86 -0.02 -2.82 -1.23
C THR A 86 -0.53 -1.91 -0.14
N LEU A 87 -0.35 -2.32 1.11
CA LEU A 87 -0.69 -1.54 2.29
C LEU A 87 0.56 -1.18 3.10
N SER A 88 0.72 0.10 3.42
CA SER A 88 1.89 0.60 4.14
C SER A 88 1.74 0.51 5.66
N SER A 89 2.86 0.69 6.39
CA SER A 89 2.92 0.80 7.85
C SER A 89 2.34 2.11 8.42
N ARG A 90 1.80 2.99 7.57
CA ARG A 90 1.05 4.19 8.01
C ARG A 90 -0.29 3.84 8.62
N GLU A 91 -0.87 2.70 8.25
CA GLU A 91 -2.11 2.22 8.84
C GLU A 91 -1.84 1.56 10.20
N SER A 92 -2.81 1.68 11.11
CA SER A 92 -2.71 1.08 12.44
C SER A 92 -2.60 -0.45 12.36
N LYS A 93 -2.02 -1.04 13.40
CA LYS A 93 -1.94 -2.49 13.56
C LYS A 93 -3.30 -3.15 13.35
N TYR A 94 -4.35 -2.62 14.02
CA TYR A 94 -5.72 -3.12 13.89
C TYR A 94 -6.22 -3.13 12.44
N MET A 95 -6.05 -2.02 11.72
CA MET A 95 -6.46 -1.93 10.31
C MET A 95 -5.71 -2.94 9.45
N ARG A 96 -4.40 -3.04 9.61
CA ARG A 96 -3.56 -3.93 8.81
C ARG A 96 -3.94 -5.39 9.00
N ASP A 97 -4.15 -5.83 10.25
CA ASP A 97 -4.53 -7.20 10.57
C ASP A 97 -5.89 -7.59 9.99
N ASN A 98 -6.83 -6.65 9.92
CA ASN A 98 -8.16 -6.90 9.35
C ASN A 98 -8.19 -6.77 7.81
N LEU A 99 -7.43 -5.83 7.23
CA LEU A 99 -7.42 -5.59 5.79
C LEU A 99 -6.77 -6.74 4.98
N VAL A 100 -5.87 -7.52 5.58
CA VAL A 100 -5.32 -8.73 4.94
C VAL A 100 -6.43 -9.64 4.42
N ARG A 101 -7.48 -9.83 5.21
CA ARG A 101 -8.63 -10.69 4.85
C ARG A 101 -9.49 -10.12 3.73
N LEU A 102 -9.35 -8.82 3.45
CA LEU A 102 -10.11 -8.10 2.44
C LEU A 102 -9.37 -7.96 1.10
N GLY A 103 -8.27 -8.69 0.93
CA GLY A 103 -7.59 -8.81 -0.35
C GLY A 103 -6.29 -8.01 -0.49
N ILE A 104 -5.70 -7.53 0.59
CA ILE A 104 -4.33 -7.02 0.58
C ILE A 104 -3.38 -8.17 0.26
N THR A 105 -2.41 -7.92 -0.63
CA THR A 105 -1.43 -8.93 -1.09
C THR A 105 -0.01 -8.59 -0.69
N LYS A 106 0.29 -7.33 -0.42
CA LYS A 106 1.63 -6.88 -0.04
C LYS A 106 1.56 -5.96 1.18
N LEU A 107 2.42 -6.19 2.16
CA LEU A 107 2.53 -5.42 3.40
C LEU A 107 3.97 -4.97 3.60
N SER A 108 4.19 -3.71 3.96
CA SER A 108 5.49 -3.25 4.43
C SER A 108 5.70 -3.64 5.91
N ALA A 109 6.91 -3.99 6.30
CA ALA A 109 7.27 -4.30 7.68
C ALA A 109 8.69 -3.79 7.98
N GLY A 110 8.98 -3.50 9.25
CA GLY A 110 10.29 -3.02 9.69
C GLY A 110 10.74 -1.72 9.01
N VAL A 111 9.79 -0.84 8.68
CA VAL A 111 10.07 0.39 7.93
C VAL A 111 10.55 1.49 8.86
N THR A 112 11.58 2.23 8.45
CA THR A 112 11.96 3.52 9.02
C THR A 112 11.94 4.60 7.95
N THR A 113 11.52 5.80 8.32
CA THR A 113 11.50 6.98 7.44
C THR A 113 12.50 8.04 7.87
N SER A 114 13.29 7.76 8.90
CA SER A 114 14.40 8.62 9.34
C SER A 114 15.56 8.53 8.36
N VAL A 115 16.28 9.63 8.16
CA VAL A 115 17.48 9.65 7.32
C VAL A 115 18.56 8.75 7.96
N GLY A 116 18.99 7.70 7.25
CA GLY A 116 19.93 6.72 7.80
C GLY A 116 19.35 5.83 8.90
N GLY A 117 18.02 5.75 9.05
CA GLY A 117 17.32 5.14 10.17
C GLY A 117 17.56 3.64 10.40
N HIS A 118 18.16 2.92 9.44
CA HIS A 118 18.64 1.55 9.65
C HIS A 118 20.03 1.49 10.28
N THR A 119 20.77 2.58 10.30
CA THR A 119 22.16 2.67 10.80
C THR A 119 22.34 3.68 11.93
N LYS A 120 21.42 4.65 12.04
CA LYS A 120 21.44 5.70 13.08
C LYS A 120 20.03 5.93 13.59
N GLN A 121 19.88 6.08 14.91
CA GLN A 121 18.65 6.57 15.49
C GLN A 121 18.65 8.11 15.35
N ASP A 122 17.87 8.60 14.39
CA ASP A 122 17.64 10.04 14.21
C ASP A 122 16.13 10.28 14.21
N ASP A 123 15.68 11.28 14.99
CA ASP A 123 14.27 11.60 15.20
C ASP A 123 13.61 12.36 14.00
N SER A 124 14.30 12.48 12.88
CA SER A 124 13.80 13.18 11.69
C SER A 124 12.84 12.33 10.84
N SER A 125 11.80 11.77 11.45
CA SER A 125 10.80 11.00 10.73
C SER A 125 9.94 11.90 9.84
N GLN A 126 9.89 11.60 8.54
CA GLN A 126 9.10 12.35 7.55
C GLN A 126 7.57 12.27 7.84
N PHE A 127 7.11 11.17 8.39
CA PHE A 127 5.72 10.95 8.80
C PHE A 127 5.63 9.87 9.88
N THR A 128 4.54 9.89 10.63
CA THR A 128 4.29 8.91 11.69
C THR A 128 4.04 7.52 11.12
N ILE A 129 4.86 6.55 11.54
CA ILE A 129 4.62 5.12 11.31
C ILE A 129 3.70 4.63 12.43
N SER A 130 2.52 4.12 12.07
CA SER A 130 1.53 3.67 13.04
C SER A 130 1.72 2.21 13.46
N ASP A 131 2.39 1.42 12.63
CA ASP A 131 2.71 0.02 12.90
C ASP A 131 4.21 -0.21 12.73
N ASN A 132 4.92 -0.33 13.84
CA ASN A 132 6.37 -0.50 13.92
C ASN A 132 6.79 -1.97 14.00
N ARG A 133 5.88 -2.92 13.74
CA ARG A 133 6.21 -4.34 13.80
C ARG A 133 7.35 -4.69 12.87
N SER A 134 8.24 -5.53 13.39
CA SER A 134 9.31 -6.17 12.63
C SER A 134 8.77 -7.13 11.57
N VAL A 135 9.63 -7.56 10.67
CA VAL A 135 9.28 -8.58 9.65
C VAL A 135 8.82 -9.88 10.32
N SER A 136 9.48 -10.33 11.39
CA SER A 136 9.10 -11.55 12.11
C SER A 136 7.73 -11.45 12.78
N GLU A 137 7.43 -10.32 13.41
CA GLU A 137 6.10 -10.10 14.02
C GLU A 137 4.99 -10.06 12.99
N MET A 138 5.26 -9.47 11.81
CA MET A 138 4.30 -9.48 10.70
C MET A 138 4.10 -10.88 10.13
N ALA A 139 5.16 -11.67 10.00
CA ALA A 139 5.08 -13.06 9.57
C ALA A 139 4.23 -13.89 10.53
N THR A 140 4.50 -13.79 11.83
CA THR A 140 3.71 -14.48 12.87
C THR A 140 2.22 -14.08 12.81
N MET A 141 1.92 -12.80 12.60
CA MET A 141 0.54 -12.33 12.43
C MET A 141 -0.13 -12.99 11.22
N LEU A 142 0.56 -13.06 10.09
CA LEU A 142 0.04 -13.70 8.87
C LEU A 142 -0.21 -15.19 9.09
N GLU A 143 0.74 -15.92 9.66
CA GLU A 143 0.64 -17.36 9.97
C GLU A 143 -0.53 -17.64 10.91
N ASN A 144 -0.69 -16.86 11.98
CA ASN A 144 -1.80 -16.98 12.93
C ASN A 144 -3.18 -16.72 12.27
N ASN A 145 -3.20 -16.02 11.14
CA ASN A 145 -4.41 -15.78 10.34
C ASN A 145 -4.56 -16.78 9.17
N GLY A 146 -3.70 -17.81 9.10
CA GLY A 146 -3.76 -18.85 8.07
C GLY A 146 -3.14 -18.46 6.72
N TYR A 147 -2.31 -17.42 6.69
CA TYR A 147 -1.58 -16.97 5.49
C TYR A 147 -0.13 -17.41 5.56
N GLN A 148 0.44 -17.72 4.41
CA GLN A 148 1.87 -17.99 4.26
C GLN A 148 2.59 -16.66 3.92
N PRO A 149 3.51 -16.15 4.76
CA PRO A 149 4.31 -14.98 4.43
C PRO A 149 5.35 -15.33 3.35
N ILE A 150 5.44 -14.51 2.31
CA ILE A 150 6.40 -14.64 1.23
C ILE A 150 7.30 -13.40 1.25
N TYR A 151 8.61 -13.59 1.38
CA TYR A 151 9.61 -12.52 1.47
C TYR A 151 10.19 -12.11 0.13
N LYS A 152 9.98 -12.92 -0.92
CA LYS A 152 10.46 -12.67 -2.27
C LYS A 152 9.32 -12.86 -3.26
N ASP A 153 9.06 -11.84 -4.08
CA ASP A 153 8.04 -11.87 -5.12
C ASP A 153 8.62 -11.77 -6.55
N TRP A 154 9.92 -11.99 -6.71
CA TRP A 154 10.69 -11.85 -7.95
C TRP A 154 11.11 -13.18 -8.57
N GLN A 155 10.69 -14.29 -8.01
CA GLN A 155 10.80 -15.59 -8.68
C GLN A 155 9.65 -15.75 -9.66
N VAL A 156 9.99 -16.00 -10.93
CA VAL A 156 8.99 -16.45 -11.90
C VAL A 156 8.57 -17.86 -11.47
N LEU A 157 7.29 -18.01 -11.15
CA LEU A 157 6.67 -19.31 -10.90
C LEU A 157 6.37 -19.99 -12.23
#